data_6e251a9661caa2a66e614be7077de847
#
_entry.id   6e251a9661caa2a66e614be7077de847
#
_cell.length_a   1.000
_cell.length_b   1.000
_cell.length_c   1.000
_cell.angle_alpha   90.00
_cell.angle_beta   90.00
_cell.angle_gamma   90.00
#
_symmetry.space_group_name_H-M   'P 1'
#
loop_
_entity.id
_entity.type
_entity.pdbx_description
1 polymer ?
#
loop_
_entity_poly.entity_id
_entity_poly.type
_entity_poly.pdbx_seq_one_letter_code
_entity_poly.pdbx_strand_id
1 'polypeptide(L)'
;MPPTRAGTKRVAKEPAKKRTEGKEPAPKRTKSQNVAPTLISGRVDAAQVLKACKALAAYTERRRQGGGENELPIGPSASKDTDHTVFLQITVKQLDTKRKVKPARIPLAHPLLDADASVCLLTKDPQREYKDLLMEKSITTVNRVVGVEKLKGKFRPFDARRQLVRDHDLFLADERIVAMLPKLCGSVFYKDRKFPVPIDLTNKKHLAETIDRAIASTYYLQNKGSCSTVKVGFLHRHTPAELVENVALALPSIVSRIPGKWANVQNVELKTGKSAALPIWNCRLSEGEGDGVRWTLAADDRADDDDQEEEDNDE
;
A
#
# COMPACT_ATOMS: atom_id res chain seq x y z
N MET A 1 -1.59 14.71 88.82
CA MET A 1 -0.41 15.40 89.29
C MET A 1 0.61 15.55 88.20
N PRO A 2 1.07 16.77 87.94
CA PRO A 2 2.21 17.06 87.06
C PRO A 2 3.47 17.14 87.98
N PRO A 3 4.65 17.56 87.59
CA PRO A 3 5.31 17.91 86.30
C PRO A 3 6.75 17.38 86.22
N THR A 4 7.49 17.73 85.24
CA THR A 4 8.74 18.51 85.43
C THR A 4 9.42 18.86 84.13
N ARG A 5 9.71 20.05 84.04
CA ARG A 5 10.44 20.94 83.18
C ARG A 5 11.95 20.76 83.30
N ALA A 6 12.67 20.75 82.17
CA ALA A 6 14.03 21.25 81.97
C ALA A 6 14.48 20.79 80.57
N GLY A 7 15.17 21.49 79.75
CA GLY A 7 15.93 22.70 79.87
C GLY A 7 16.53 22.95 78.47
N THR A 8 16.46 24.19 78.08
CA THR A 8 17.02 24.74 76.84
C THR A 8 18.54 24.67 76.82
N LYS A 9 19.13 24.13 75.72
CA LYS A 9 20.52 24.46 75.35
C LYS A 9 20.53 24.98 73.93
N ARG A 10 20.79 26.26 73.77
CA ARG A 10 21.18 26.95 72.56
C ARG A 10 22.52 26.34 72.07
N VAL A 11 22.59 25.90 70.81
CA VAL A 11 23.85 25.64 70.17
C VAL A 11 23.87 26.53 68.89
N ALA A 12 25.05 27.09 68.68
CA ALA A 12 25.40 28.20 67.81
C ALA A 12 25.18 27.91 66.34
N LYS A 13 24.86 28.99 65.64
CA LYS A 13 24.84 29.10 64.14
C LYS A 13 26.25 28.98 63.57
N GLU A 14 26.51 27.98 62.73
CA GLU A 14 27.64 27.98 61.82
C GLU A 14 27.22 28.57 60.49
N PRO A 15 28.11 29.25 59.75
CA PRO A 15 27.74 29.96 58.51
C PRO A 15 27.68 29.04 57.29
N ALA A 16 26.65 29.24 56.47
CA ALA A 16 26.37 28.52 55.24
C ALA A 16 27.52 28.64 54.21
N LYS A 17 28.12 27.51 53.85
CA LYS A 17 28.99 27.38 52.67
C LYS A 17 28.12 27.43 51.41
N LYS A 18 28.39 28.45 50.57
CA LYS A 18 27.87 28.54 49.20
C LYS A 18 28.31 27.30 48.40
N ARG A 19 27.35 26.48 48.02
CA ARG A 19 27.53 25.39 47.08
C ARG A 19 27.42 25.96 45.67
N THR A 20 28.54 26.05 44.99
CA THR A 20 28.60 26.35 43.54
C THR A 20 28.00 25.16 42.79
N GLU A 21 26.84 25.36 42.20
CA GLU A 21 26.25 24.41 41.27
C GLU A 21 27.11 24.34 40.00
N GLY A 22 27.82 23.22 39.85
CA GLY A 22 28.47 22.85 38.65
C GLY A 22 27.41 22.52 37.57
N LYS A 23 27.32 23.40 36.58
CA LYS A 23 26.51 23.20 35.37
C LYS A 23 27.09 22.01 34.61
N GLU A 24 26.42 20.85 34.65
CA GLU A 24 26.74 19.74 33.78
C GLU A 24 26.59 20.17 32.33
N PRO A 25 27.59 19.89 31.47
CA PRO A 25 27.45 20.21 30.03
C PRO A 25 26.40 19.29 29.42
N ALA A 26 25.40 19.88 28.77
CA ALA A 26 24.40 19.19 27.99
C ALA A 26 25.04 18.16 27.00
N PRO A 27 24.42 16.98 26.83
CA PRO A 27 24.98 15.96 25.93
C PRO A 27 25.09 16.53 24.54
N LYS A 28 26.32 16.57 23.99
CA LYS A 28 26.61 16.95 22.64
C LYS A 28 25.81 16.06 21.70
N ARG A 29 24.85 16.65 20.98
CA ARG A 29 24.19 16.03 19.85
C ARG A 29 25.27 15.45 18.93
N THR A 30 25.45 14.14 18.95
CA THR A 30 26.27 13.43 17.98
C THR A 30 25.70 13.76 16.60
N LYS A 31 26.49 14.48 15.81
CA LYS A 31 26.22 14.72 14.39
C LYS A 31 26.07 13.35 13.76
N SER A 32 24.84 13.00 13.32
CA SER A 32 24.61 11.85 12.48
C SER A 32 25.57 11.93 11.30
N GLN A 33 26.36 10.89 11.15
CA GLN A 33 27.24 10.73 10.00
C GLN A 33 26.39 10.95 8.74
N ASN A 34 26.79 11.91 7.90
CA ASN A 34 26.25 12.15 6.58
C ASN A 34 26.60 10.93 5.71
N VAL A 35 25.81 9.88 5.81
CA VAL A 35 25.73 8.87 4.76
C VAL A 35 25.10 9.60 3.58
N ALA A 36 25.77 9.63 2.44
CA ALA A 36 25.26 10.20 1.22
C ALA A 36 23.84 9.70 0.99
N PRO A 37 22.83 10.55 0.72
CA PRO A 37 21.45 10.14 0.60
C PRO A 37 21.32 9.16 -0.58
N THR A 38 21.01 7.92 -0.28
CA THR A 38 20.69 6.92 -1.31
C THR A 38 19.32 7.29 -1.86
N LEU A 39 19.31 7.99 -3.00
CA LEU A 39 18.07 8.49 -3.61
C LEU A 39 17.38 7.37 -4.41
N ILE A 40 16.20 7.01 -3.99
CA ILE A 40 15.30 6.13 -4.73
C ILE A 40 14.74 6.92 -5.93
N SER A 41 14.96 6.42 -7.15
CA SER A 41 14.58 7.12 -8.40
C SER A 41 15.12 8.56 -8.53
N GLY A 42 16.22 8.88 -7.87
CA GLY A 42 16.82 10.21 -7.88
C GLY A 42 16.04 11.32 -7.18
N ARG A 43 14.93 11.01 -6.48
CA ARG A 43 14.05 12.01 -5.86
C ARG A 43 13.65 11.73 -4.42
N VAL A 44 13.51 10.49 -4.03
CA VAL A 44 13.04 10.07 -2.69
C VAL A 44 14.23 9.63 -1.85
N ASP A 45 14.38 10.20 -0.66
CA ASP A 45 15.44 9.82 0.27
C ASP A 45 15.09 8.51 1.01
N ALA A 46 15.93 7.48 0.86
CA ALA A 46 15.77 6.20 1.54
C ALA A 46 15.79 6.34 3.07
N ALA A 47 16.56 7.29 3.61
CA ALA A 47 16.61 7.56 5.04
C ALA A 47 15.26 8.11 5.55
N GLN A 48 14.56 8.92 4.76
CA GLN A 48 13.23 9.42 5.09
C GLN A 48 12.19 8.29 5.05
N VAL A 49 12.26 7.40 4.05
CA VAL A 49 11.40 6.21 3.98
C VAL A 49 11.61 5.32 5.21
N LEU A 50 12.86 5.09 5.60
CA LEU A 50 13.18 4.30 6.80
C LEU A 50 12.62 4.93 8.09
N LYS A 51 12.73 6.26 8.23
CA LYS A 51 12.13 6.99 9.37
C LYS A 51 10.62 6.85 9.40
N ALA A 52 9.98 6.97 8.24
CA ALA A 52 8.53 6.80 8.11
C ALA A 52 8.09 5.38 8.48
N CYS A 53 8.78 4.34 8.00
CA CYS A 53 8.50 2.96 8.37
C CYS A 53 8.65 2.69 9.87
N LYS A 54 9.72 3.21 10.51
CA LYS A 54 9.91 3.12 11.96
C LYS A 54 8.82 3.86 12.74
N ALA A 55 8.41 5.04 12.27
CA ALA A 55 7.35 5.81 12.90
C ALA A 55 5.99 5.10 12.82
N LEU A 56 5.67 4.48 11.67
CA LEU A 56 4.46 3.67 11.51
C LEU A 56 4.47 2.44 12.43
N ALA A 57 5.60 1.75 12.55
CA ALA A 57 5.75 0.62 13.47
C ALA A 57 5.53 1.04 14.93
N ALA A 58 6.17 2.13 15.36
CA ALA A 58 6.00 2.68 16.71
C ALA A 58 4.55 3.15 16.97
N TYR A 59 3.89 3.75 15.98
CA TYR A 59 2.50 4.16 16.10
C TYR A 59 1.55 2.96 16.27
N THR A 60 1.72 1.91 15.47
CA THR A 60 0.88 0.71 15.57
C THR A 60 1.08 0.00 16.90
N GLU A 61 2.31 -0.06 17.40
CA GLU A 61 2.62 -0.65 18.69
C GLU A 61 2.02 0.16 19.87
N ARG A 62 2.16 1.49 19.87
CA ARG A 62 1.53 2.38 20.87
C ARG A 62 0.01 2.22 20.89
N ARG A 63 -0.61 2.11 19.70
CA ARG A 63 -2.06 1.91 19.60
C ARG A 63 -2.49 0.54 20.13
N ARG A 64 -1.65 -0.49 19.95
CA ARG A 64 -1.89 -1.82 20.51
C ARG A 64 -1.80 -1.83 22.04
N GLN A 65 -0.84 -1.09 22.59
CA GLN A 65 -0.65 -0.98 24.03
C GLN A 65 -1.65 -0.02 24.70
N GLY A 66 -2.08 1.04 23.99
CA GLY A 66 -2.99 2.07 24.50
C GLY A 66 -4.47 1.86 24.16
N GLY A 67 -4.81 0.78 23.46
CA GLY A 67 -6.19 0.32 23.29
C GLY A 67 -6.74 -0.08 24.64
N GLY A 68 -7.50 0.84 25.29
CA GLY A 68 -8.03 0.64 26.62
C GLY A 68 -8.86 -0.65 26.72
N GLU A 69 -8.84 -1.25 27.88
CA GLU A 69 -9.57 -2.47 28.27
C GLU A 69 -11.08 -2.43 28.00
N ASN A 70 -11.62 -1.32 27.47
CA ASN A 70 -13.04 -1.09 27.26
C ASN A 70 -13.52 -1.23 25.80
N GLU A 71 -12.67 -1.47 24.82
CA GLU A 71 -13.14 -1.86 23.50
C GLU A 71 -13.42 -3.38 23.50
N LEU A 72 -14.63 -3.76 23.85
CA LEU A 72 -15.14 -5.11 23.60
C LEU A 72 -14.91 -5.46 22.12
N PRO A 73 -14.37 -6.63 21.80
CA PRO A 73 -14.13 -7.06 20.41
C PRO A 73 -15.46 -7.45 19.76
N ILE A 74 -16.44 -6.53 19.79
CA ILE A 74 -17.76 -6.69 19.16
C ILE A 74 -17.65 -6.05 17.77
N GLY A 75 -17.18 -6.84 16.83
CA GLY A 75 -17.14 -6.48 15.42
C GLY A 75 -16.38 -7.54 14.64
N PRO A 76 -16.61 -7.66 13.34
CA PRO A 76 -15.82 -8.59 12.55
C PRO A 76 -14.36 -8.17 12.64
N SER A 77 -13.61 -8.92 13.43
CA SER A 77 -12.17 -8.73 13.70
C SER A 77 -11.30 -8.97 12.45
N ALA A 78 -11.85 -8.69 11.28
CA ALA A 78 -11.18 -8.73 10.00
C ALA A 78 -10.13 -7.61 9.83
N SER A 79 -9.93 -6.77 10.84
CA SER A 79 -9.09 -5.58 10.71
C SER A 79 -7.67 -5.73 11.27
N LYS A 80 -7.31 -6.87 11.88
CA LYS A 80 -5.95 -7.03 12.43
C LYS A 80 -4.86 -6.90 11.35
N ASP A 81 -5.09 -7.47 10.17
CA ASP A 81 -4.13 -7.42 9.08
C ASP A 81 -4.08 -6.05 8.38
N THR A 82 -5.21 -5.34 8.30
CA THR A 82 -5.25 -4.01 7.67
C THR A 82 -4.50 -2.96 8.47
N ASP A 83 -4.48 -3.08 9.80
CA ASP A 83 -3.77 -2.14 10.67
C ASP A 83 -2.25 -2.27 10.53
N HIS A 84 -1.77 -3.47 10.20
CA HIS A 84 -0.35 -3.75 9.99
C HIS A 84 0.09 -3.62 8.51
N THR A 85 -0.84 -3.48 7.57
CA THR A 85 -0.52 -3.35 6.15
C THR A 85 0.03 -1.96 5.85
N VAL A 86 1.21 -1.90 5.24
CA VAL A 86 1.83 -0.65 4.76
C VAL A 86 1.40 -0.40 3.32
N PHE A 87 0.87 0.78 3.10
CA PHE A 87 0.45 1.27 1.79
C PHE A 87 1.33 2.42 1.35
N LEU A 88 1.81 2.36 0.13
CA LEU A 88 2.37 3.48 -0.60
C LEU A 88 1.22 4.22 -1.29
N GLN A 89 0.97 5.46 -0.91
CA GLN A 89 -0.02 6.33 -1.51
C GLN A 89 0.67 7.31 -2.43
N ILE A 90 0.16 7.43 -3.65
CA ILE A 90 0.67 8.37 -4.65
C ILE A 90 -0.50 9.24 -5.09
N THR A 91 -0.30 10.54 -5.02
CA THR A 91 -1.27 11.55 -5.48
C THR A 91 -0.78 12.17 -6.77
N VAL A 92 -1.65 12.26 -7.75
CA VAL A 92 -1.37 12.85 -9.06
C VAL A 92 -2.03 14.21 -9.21
N LYS A 93 -1.42 15.09 -10.01
CA LYS A 93 -1.91 16.44 -10.31
C LYS A 93 -3.05 16.41 -11.34
N GLN A 94 -2.85 15.62 -12.41
CA GLN A 94 -3.80 15.49 -13.51
C GLN A 94 -4.41 14.10 -13.54
N LEU A 95 -5.71 14.04 -13.70
CA LEU A 95 -6.48 12.80 -13.79
C LEU A 95 -6.63 12.38 -15.26
N ASP A 96 -6.34 11.12 -15.53
CA ASP A 96 -6.62 10.49 -16.82
C ASP A 96 -7.95 9.73 -16.74
N THR A 97 -9.02 10.36 -17.21
CA THR A 97 -10.38 9.78 -17.20
C THR A 97 -10.64 8.83 -18.34
N LYS A 98 -9.88 8.95 -19.44
CA LYS A 98 -10.09 8.15 -20.68
C LYS A 98 -9.49 6.75 -20.56
N ARG A 99 -8.57 6.52 -19.67
CA ARG A 99 -7.85 5.26 -19.55
C ARG A 99 -8.70 4.16 -18.93
N LYS A 100 -8.72 3.00 -19.58
CA LYS A 100 -9.33 1.79 -19.00
C LYS A 100 -8.52 1.34 -17.79
N VAL A 101 -9.17 1.24 -16.64
CA VAL A 101 -8.55 0.79 -15.39
C VAL A 101 -8.22 -0.70 -15.50
N LYS A 102 -6.93 -1.03 -15.57
CA LYS A 102 -6.43 -2.40 -15.58
C LYS A 102 -5.42 -2.56 -14.44
N PRO A 103 -5.50 -3.64 -13.65
CA PRO A 103 -4.49 -3.93 -12.65
C PRO A 103 -3.15 -4.17 -13.35
N ALA A 104 -2.09 -3.60 -12.81
CA ALA A 104 -0.74 -3.77 -13.31
C ALA A 104 0.13 -4.41 -12.25
N ARG A 105 0.92 -5.40 -12.60
CA ARG A 105 1.84 -6.07 -11.69
C ARG A 105 3.05 -5.19 -11.41
N ILE A 106 3.43 -5.12 -10.12
CA ILE A 106 4.60 -4.37 -9.63
C ILE A 106 5.50 -5.35 -8.89
N PRO A 107 6.77 -5.50 -9.29
CA PRO A 107 7.71 -6.38 -8.60
C PRO A 107 8.06 -5.83 -7.21
N LEU A 108 8.28 -6.74 -6.27
CA LEU A 108 8.79 -6.45 -4.93
C LEU A 108 10.04 -7.25 -4.67
N ALA A 109 10.92 -6.77 -3.79
CA ALA A 109 12.09 -7.51 -3.33
C ALA A 109 11.68 -8.62 -2.35
N HIS A 110 10.77 -8.28 -1.43
CA HIS A 110 10.27 -9.18 -0.40
C HIS A 110 8.79 -9.44 -0.65
N PRO A 111 8.38 -10.73 -0.77
CA PRO A 111 7.01 -11.10 -1.09
C PRO A 111 6.05 -10.71 0.04
N LEU A 112 4.81 -10.36 -0.33
CA LEU A 112 3.76 -10.03 0.64
C LEU A 112 3.12 -11.26 1.26
N LEU A 113 3.16 -12.38 0.55
CA LEU A 113 2.47 -13.60 0.92
C LEU A 113 3.43 -14.57 1.57
N ASP A 114 2.92 -15.33 2.53
CA ASP A 114 3.64 -16.45 3.13
C ASP A 114 3.73 -17.63 2.14
N ALA A 115 4.64 -18.54 2.39
CA ALA A 115 4.78 -19.77 1.59
C ALA A 115 3.50 -20.63 1.59
N ASP A 116 2.71 -20.55 2.67
CA ASP A 116 1.46 -21.30 2.85
C ASP A 116 0.21 -20.58 2.32
N ALA A 117 0.38 -19.41 1.68
CA ALA A 117 -0.74 -18.64 1.17
C ALA A 117 -1.50 -19.39 0.08
N SER A 118 -2.84 -19.35 0.17
CA SER A 118 -3.71 -20.00 -0.81
C SER A 118 -3.83 -19.18 -2.09
N VAL A 119 -3.35 -19.72 -3.21
CA VAL A 119 -3.36 -19.07 -4.52
C VAL A 119 -4.41 -19.70 -5.43
N CYS A 120 -5.30 -18.87 -5.99
CA CYS A 120 -6.30 -19.28 -6.98
C CYS A 120 -5.95 -18.73 -8.36
N LEU A 121 -5.87 -19.61 -9.36
CA LEU A 121 -5.58 -19.26 -10.74
C LEU A 121 -6.87 -19.23 -11.57
N LEU A 122 -7.17 -18.07 -12.14
CA LEU A 122 -8.28 -17.88 -13.08
C LEU A 122 -7.78 -18.03 -14.51
N THR A 123 -8.34 -18.99 -15.24
CA THR A 123 -7.87 -19.36 -16.58
C THR A 123 -8.96 -19.22 -17.62
N LYS A 124 -8.56 -19.10 -18.88
CA LYS A 124 -9.45 -19.33 -20.02
C LYS A 124 -9.83 -20.82 -20.06
N ASP A 125 -11.00 -21.12 -20.59
CA ASP A 125 -11.42 -22.50 -20.86
C ASP A 125 -10.63 -23.10 -22.05
N PRO A 126 -10.29 -24.39 -22.04
CA PRO A 126 -10.66 -25.41 -21.06
C PRO A 126 -9.77 -25.43 -19.82
N GLN A 127 -10.39 -25.46 -18.63
CA GLN A 127 -9.69 -25.48 -17.33
C GLN A 127 -8.79 -26.69 -17.14
N ARG A 128 -9.13 -27.84 -17.75
CA ARG A 128 -8.43 -29.11 -17.56
C ARG A 128 -6.99 -29.04 -18.06
N GLU A 129 -6.74 -28.42 -19.19
CA GLU A 129 -5.39 -28.25 -19.72
C GLU A 129 -4.43 -27.58 -18.72
N TYR A 130 -4.90 -26.52 -18.04
CA TYR A 130 -4.07 -25.82 -17.07
C TYR A 130 -3.82 -26.63 -15.81
N LYS A 131 -4.78 -27.47 -15.39
CA LYS A 131 -4.56 -28.38 -14.27
C LYS A 131 -3.52 -29.46 -14.62
N ASP A 132 -3.65 -30.05 -15.79
CA ASP A 132 -2.72 -31.10 -16.25
C ASP A 132 -1.30 -30.51 -16.41
N LEU A 133 -1.16 -29.29 -16.94
CA LEU A 133 0.10 -28.57 -17.01
C LEU A 133 0.73 -28.23 -15.65
N LEU A 134 -0.08 -27.86 -14.67
CA LEU A 134 0.42 -27.61 -13.31
C LEU A 134 0.91 -28.89 -12.64
N MET A 135 0.21 -30.01 -12.87
CA MET A 135 0.61 -31.33 -12.37
C MET A 135 1.89 -31.81 -13.06
N GLU A 136 1.98 -31.71 -14.39
CA GLU A 136 3.16 -32.07 -15.19
C GLU A 136 4.41 -31.33 -14.70
N LYS A 137 4.27 -30.05 -14.39
CA LYS A 137 5.37 -29.21 -13.90
C LYS A 137 5.57 -29.24 -12.39
N SER A 138 4.82 -30.05 -11.67
CA SER A 138 4.88 -30.18 -10.20
C SER A 138 4.75 -28.84 -9.47
N ILE A 139 3.91 -27.92 -9.97
CA ILE A 139 3.67 -26.61 -9.38
C ILE A 139 2.64 -26.76 -8.27
N THR A 140 3.09 -26.76 -7.01
CA THR A 140 2.24 -26.91 -5.81
C THR A 140 1.75 -25.57 -5.25
N THR A 141 2.32 -24.45 -5.68
CA THR A 141 1.99 -23.10 -5.19
C THR A 141 0.57 -22.67 -5.54
N VAL A 142 -0.06 -23.26 -6.57
CA VAL A 142 -1.43 -22.97 -6.98
C VAL A 142 -2.38 -24.01 -6.38
N ASN A 143 -3.18 -23.61 -5.40
CA ASN A 143 -4.13 -24.50 -4.71
C ASN A 143 -5.36 -24.82 -5.56
N ARG A 144 -5.81 -23.86 -6.38
CA ARG A 144 -7.04 -24.00 -7.15
C ARG A 144 -6.96 -23.33 -8.53
N VAL A 145 -7.50 -24.02 -9.54
CA VAL A 145 -7.69 -23.46 -10.87
C VAL A 145 -9.19 -23.34 -11.15
N VAL A 146 -9.62 -22.18 -11.65
CA VAL A 146 -11.04 -21.90 -11.98
C VAL A 146 -11.11 -21.32 -13.39
N GLY A 147 -11.87 -21.99 -14.27
CA GLY A 147 -12.15 -21.50 -15.62
C GLY A 147 -13.29 -20.48 -15.66
N VAL A 148 -13.38 -19.73 -16.76
CA VAL A 148 -14.42 -18.71 -16.99
C VAL A 148 -15.82 -19.30 -16.94
N GLU A 149 -16.05 -20.50 -17.48
CA GLU A 149 -17.34 -21.19 -17.42
C GLU A 149 -17.82 -21.42 -15.98
N LYS A 150 -16.89 -21.83 -15.10
CA LYS A 150 -17.23 -22.03 -13.67
C LYS A 150 -17.51 -20.70 -12.96
N LEU A 151 -16.85 -19.61 -13.36
CA LEU A 151 -17.17 -18.28 -12.84
C LEU A 151 -18.56 -17.82 -13.27
N LYS A 152 -18.97 -18.14 -14.51
CA LYS A 152 -20.31 -17.84 -15.02
C LYS A 152 -21.41 -18.72 -14.40
N GLY A 153 -21.09 -19.99 -14.11
CA GLY A 153 -22.01 -20.98 -13.57
C GLY A 153 -21.96 -21.07 -12.04
N LYS A 154 -21.08 -21.94 -11.51
CA LYS A 154 -20.99 -22.28 -10.08
C LYS A 154 -20.77 -21.07 -9.18
N PHE A 155 -19.95 -20.11 -9.58
CA PHE A 155 -19.60 -18.92 -8.79
C PHE A 155 -20.42 -17.67 -9.15
N ARG A 156 -21.55 -17.83 -9.87
CA ARG A 156 -22.47 -16.74 -10.16
C ARG A 156 -23.18 -16.19 -8.90
N PRO A 157 -23.64 -17.03 -7.93
CA PRO A 157 -24.24 -16.55 -6.70
C PRO A 157 -23.27 -15.74 -5.86
N PHE A 158 -23.77 -14.70 -5.16
CA PHE A 158 -22.94 -13.82 -4.31
C PHE A 158 -22.23 -14.57 -3.19
N ASP A 159 -22.90 -15.53 -2.56
CA ASP A 159 -22.33 -16.30 -1.45
C ASP A 159 -21.20 -17.20 -1.92
N ALA A 160 -21.33 -17.85 -3.08
CA ALA A 160 -20.25 -18.64 -3.67
C ALA A 160 -19.03 -17.77 -4.01
N ARG A 161 -19.22 -16.52 -4.47
CA ARG A 161 -18.15 -15.57 -4.70
C ARG A 161 -17.49 -15.14 -3.40
N ARG A 162 -18.26 -14.82 -2.35
CA ARG A 162 -17.73 -14.46 -1.03
C ARG A 162 -16.91 -15.59 -0.43
N GLN A 163 -17.40 -16.83 -0.55
CA GLN A 163 -16.67 -17.99 -0.09
C GLN A 163 -15.35 -18.15 -0.87
N LEU A 164 -15.39 -18.05 -2.20
CA LEU A 164 -14.17 -18.13 -3.02
C LEU A 164 -13.13 -17.09 -2.61
N VAL A 165 -13.55 -15.85 -2.31
CA VAL A 165 -12.65 -14.78 -1.86
C VAL A 165 -12.09 -15.03 -0.45
N ARG A 166 -12.87 -15.67 0.43
CA ARG A 166 -12.39 -16.04 1.77
C ARG A 166 -11.41 -17.21 1.75
N ASP A 167 -11.64 -18.18 0.87
CA ASP A 167 -10.85 -19.41 0.76
C ASP A 167 -9.44 -19.15 0.21
N HIS A 168 -9.21 -18.03 -0.47
CA HIS A 168 -7.94 -17.75 -1.15
C HIS A 168 -7.41 -16.36 -0.83
N ASP A 169 -6.07 -16.27 -0.69
CA ASP A 169 -5.36 -15.03 -0.36
C ASP A 169 -4.97 -14.24 -1.61
N LEU A 170 -4.60 -14.93 -2.67
CA LEU A 170 -4.20 -14.34 -3.94
C LEU A 170 -4.98 -14.92 -5.10
N PHE A 171 -5.38 -14.03 -6.02
CA PHE A 171 -5.95 -14.40 -7.30
C PHE A 171 -4.99 -14.02 -8.41
N LEU A 172 -4.62 -15.00 -9.23
CA LEU A 172 -3.89 -14.82 -10.46
C LEU A 172 -4.86 -14.97 -11.63
N ALA A 173 -4.71 -14.20 -12.68
CA ALA A 173 -5.61 -14.26 -13.83
C ALA A 173 -4.84 -14.22 -15.15
N ASP A 174 -5.23 -15.06 -16.10
CA ASP A 174 -4.74 -14.99 -17.46
C ASP A 174 -5.02 -13.60 -18.04
N GLU A 175 -4.02 -12.94 -18.61
CA GLU A 175 -4.12 -11.59 -19.19
C GLU A 175 -5.26 -11.49 -20.22
N ARG A 176 -5.54 -12.58 -20.96
CA ARG A 176 -6.60 -12.65 -21.96
C ARG A 176 -8.01 -12.48 -21.39
N ILE A 177 -8.23 -12.85 -20.13
CA ILE A 177 -9.55 -12.80 -19.48
C ILE A 177 -9.72 -11.60 -18.56
N VAL A 178 -8.65 -10.86 -18.23
CA VAL A 178 -8.67 -9.73 -17.27
C VAL A 178 -9.76 -8.72 -17.57
N ALA A 179 -10.00 -8.40 -18.85
CA ALA A 179 -11.05 -7.47 -19.28
C ALA A 179 -12.47 -7.90 -18.91
N MET A 180 -12.72 -9.22 -18.82
CA MET A 180 -14.03 -9.79 -18.47
C MET A 180 -14.23 -9.97 -16.97
N LEU A 181 -13.16 -10.06 -16.18
CA LEU A 181 -13.21 -10.36 -14.76
C LEU A 181 -14.06 -9.39 -13.94
N PRO A 182 -14.08 -8.07 -14.18
CA PRO A 182 -14.93 -7.15 -13.42
C PRO A 182 -16.41 -7.52 -13.48
N LYS A 183 -16.89 -8.00 -14.64
CA LYS A 183 -18.28 -8.46 -14.81
C LYS A 183 -18.54 -9.81 -14.16
N LEU A 184 -17.54 -10.71 -14.15
CA LEU A 184 -17.66 -12.08 -13.64
C LEU A 184 -17.46 -12.16 -12.13
N CYS A 185 -16.43 -11.52 -11.61
CA CYS A 185 -16.10 -11.52 -10.18
C CYS A 185 -17.01 -10.57 -9.38
N GLY A 186 -17.50 -9.49 -10.01
CA GLY A 186 -18.35 -8.51 -9.38
C GLY A 186 -17.64 -7.70 -8.30
N SER A 187 -18.42 -6.90 -7.54
CA SER A 187 -17.87 -5.99 -6.54
C SER A 187 -17.20 -6.66 -5.33
N VAL A 188 -17.46 -7.94 -5.08
CA VAL A 188 -16.96 -8.68 -3.91
C VAL A 188 -15.43 -8.70 -3.88
N PHE A 189 -14.80 -9.08 -4.99
CA PHE A 189 -13.34 -9.13 -5.12
C PHE A 189 -12.70 -7.75 -4.95
N TYR A 190 -13.40 -6.70 -5.44
CA TYR A 190 -12.91 -5.33 -5.40
C TYR A 190 -13.04 -4.69 -4.01
N LYS A 191 -14.09 -5.01 -3.26
CA LYS A 191 -14.28 -4.54 -1.88
C LYS A 191 -13.21 -5.10 -0.94
N ASP A 192 -12.90 -6.40 -1.06
CA ASP A 192 -11.89 -7.06 -0.23
C ASP A 192 -10.46 -6.79 -0.69
N ARG A 193 -10.28 -5.95 -1.74
CA ARG A 193 -8.97 -5.60 -2.33
C ARG A 193 -8.15 -6.83 -2.76
N LYS A 194 -8.80 -7.94 -3.09
CA LYS A 194 -8.19 -9.14 -3.66
C LYS A 194 -8.34 -9.15 -5.18
N PHE A 195 -7.70 -8.19 -5.83
CA PHE A 195 -7.75 -8.06 -7.29
C PHE A 195 -6.99 -9.19 -7.97
N PRO A 196 -7.55 -9.81 -9.02
CA PRO A 196 -6.82 -10.78 -9.81
C PRO A 196 -5.62 -10.13 -10.50
N VAL A 197 -4.42 -10.62 -10.20
CA VAL A 197 -3.15 -10.14 -10.78
C VAL A 197 -2.99 -10.74 -12.17
N PRO A 198 -2.77 -9.94 -13.22
CA PRO A 198 -2.60 -10.45 -14.57
C PRO A 198 -1.28 -11.19 -14.73
N ILE A 199 -1.34 -12.38 -15.32
CA ILE A 199 -0.18 -13.19 -15.70
C ILE A 199 -0.31 -13.66 -17.14
N ASP A 200 0.82 -13.79 -17.82
CA ASP A 200 0.87 -14.37 -19.15
C ASP A 200 1.02 -15.89 -19.04
N LEU A 201 -0.03 -16.61 -19.44
CA LEU A 201 -0.06 -18.08 -19.49
C LEU A 201 0.23 -18.64 -20.87
N THR A 202 0.56 -17.79 -21.85
CA THR A 202 0.81 -18.21 -23.23
C THR A 202 2.07 -19.07 -23.32
N ASN A 203 3.11 -18.67 -22.59
CA ASN A 203 4.38 -19.38 -22.56
C ASN A 203 4.36 -20.52 -21.54
N LYS A 204 3.91 -21.70 -21.98
CA LYS A 204 3.86 -22.90 -21.13
C LYS A 204 5.22 -23.34 -20.57
N LYS A 205 6.34 -22.98 -21.23
CA LYS A 205 7.71 -23.36 -20.77
C LYS A 205 8.10 -22.68 -19.46
N HIS A 206 7.83 -21.39 -19.30
CA HIS A 206 8.21 -20.59 -18.13
C HIS A 206 7.05 -20.33 -17.15
N LEU A 207 6.06 -21.23 -17.14
CA LEU A 207 4.85 -21.06 -16.33
C LEU A 207 5.17 -20.97 -14.82
N ALA A 208 6.05 -21.85 -14.31
CA ALA A 208 6.44 -21.84 -12.90
C ALA A 208 7.07 -20.50 -12.50
N GLU A 209 8.09 -20.06 -13.23
CA GLU A 209 8.75 -18.77 -12.96
C GLU A 209 7.79 -17.58 -13.04
N THR A 210 6.82 -17.63 -13.97
CA THR A 210 5.84 -16.58 -14.13
C THR A 210 4.87 -16.51 -12.95
N ILE A 211 4.47 -17.67 -12.42
CA ILE A 211 3.63 -17.79 -11.23
C ILE A 211 4.41 -17.31 -10.00
N ASP A 212 5.64 -17.77 -9.80
CA ASP A 212 6.46 -17.38 -8.64
C ASP A 212 6.75 -15.87 -8.64
N ARG A 213 7.10 -15.31 -9.80
CA ARG A 213 7.24 -13.85 -9.95
C ARG A 213 5.94 -13.07 -9.71
N ALA A 214 4.79 -13.68 -10.01
CA ALA A 214 3.51 -13.04 -9.74
C ALA A 214 3.16 -13.09 -8.24
N ILE A 215 3.47 -14.18 -7.55
CA ILE A 215 3.31 -14.33 -6.10
C ILE A 215 4.21 -13.33 -5.34
N ALA A 216 5.46 -13.15 -5.81
CA ALA A 216 6.39 -12.19 -5.25
C ALA A 216 6.10 -10.72 -5.62
N SER A 217 4.99 -10.44 -6.30
CA SER A 217 4.64 -9.09 -6.76
C SER A 217 3.39 -8.56 -6.05
N THR A 218 3.25 -7.23 -6.07
CA THR A 218 1.99 -6.54 -5.76
C THR A 218 1.32 -6.03 -7.03
N TYR A 219 0.16 -5.41 -6.88
CA TYR A 219 -0.54 -4.81 -8.00
C TYR A 219 -0.75 -3.31 -7.80
N TYR A 220 -0.71 -2.58 -8.89
CA TYR A 220 -1.11 -1.19 -8.98
C TYR A 220 -2.39 -1.09 -9.79
N LEU A 221 -3.40 -0.47 -9.22
CA LEU A 221 -4.66 -0.15 -9.88
C LEU A 221 -4.86 1.36 -9.82
N GLN A 222 -4.76 2.00 -10.98
CA GLN A 222 -5.05 3.43 -11.06
C GLN A 222 -6.56 3.64 -10.91
N ASN A 223 -6.94 4.45 -9.93
CA ASN A 223 -8.32 4.84 -9.72
C ASN A 223 -8.73 5.96 -10.69
N LYS A 224 -10.03 6.25 -10.74
CA LYS A 224 -10.54 7.49 -11.35
C LYS A 224 -10.29 8.73 -10.48
N GLY A 225 -9.79 8.56 -9.26
CA GLY A 225 -9.44 9.64 -8.34
C GLY A 225 -7.96 10.01 -8.39
N SER A 226 -7.60 11.12 -7.75
CA SER A 226 -6.23 11.63 -7.70
C SER A 226 -5.27 10.76 -6.87
N CYS A 227 -5.78 10.01 -5.88
CA CYS A 227 -4.95 9.19 -5.01
C CYS A 227 -5.04 7.71 -5.37
N SER A 228 -3.90 7.08 -5.57
CA SER A 228 -3.77 5.63 -5.78
C SER A 228 -2.95 5.02 -4.64
N THR A 229 -3.37 3.86 -4.15
CA THR A 229 -2.69 3.16 -3.06
C THR A 229 -2.19 1.80 -3.51
N VAL A 230 -0.95 1.46 -3.14
CA VAL A 230 -0.31 0.18 -3.43
C VAL A 230 0.16 -0.44 -2.14
N LYS A 231 -0.10 -1.73 -1.95
CA LYS A 231 0.39 -2.48 -0.80
C LYS A 231 1.87 -2.80 -1.02
N VAL A 232 2.73 -2.41 -0.07
CA VAL A 232 4.19 -2.62 -0.16
C VAL A 232 4.75 -3.54 0.90
N GLY A 233 3.98 -3.83 1.96
CA GLY A 233 4.42 -4.75 3.00
C GLY A 233 3.48 -4.82 4.20
N PHE A 234 3.95 -5.53 5.23
CA PHE A 234 3.27 -5.67 6.52
C PHE A 234 4.27 -5.37 7.63
N LEU A 235 3.88 -4.57 8.62
CA LEU A 235 4.75 -4.19 9.75
C LEU A 235 5.12 -5.37 10.65
N HIS A 236 4.30 -6.42 10.69
CA HIS A 236 4.55 -7.60 11.54
C HIS A 236 5.43 -8.67 10.87
N ARG A 237 5.61 -8.61 9.55
CA ARG A 237 6.37 -9.58 8.76
C ARG A 237 7.68 -9.03 8.25
N HIS A 238 7.68 -7.77 7.84
CA HIS A 238 8.83 -7.14 7.20
C HIS A 238 9.52 -6.20 8.16
N THR A 239 10.84 -6.26 8.15
CA THR A 239 11.67 -5.27 8.84
C THR A 239 11.56 -3.89 8.14
N PRO A 240 11.81 -2.79 8.83
CA PRO A 240 11.81 -1.47 8.19
C PRO A 240 12.78 -1.35 7.01
N ALA A 241 13.89 -2.11 7.00
CA ALA A 241 14.85 -2.13 5.90
C ALA A 241 14.26 -2.82 4.65
N GLU A 242 13.63 -3.98 4.81
CA GLU A 242 12.95 -4.70 3.74
C GLU A 242 11.80 -3.88 3.13
N LEU A 243 11.08 -3.11 3.95
CA LEU A 243 10.07 -2.17 3.45
C LEU A 243 10.66 -1.08 2.58
N VAL A 244 11.85 -0.56 2.92
CA VAL A 244 12.57 0.42 2.08
C VAL A 244 12.94 -0.19 0.74
N GLU A 245 13.44 -1.43 0.71
CA GLU A 245 13.79 -2.14 -0.52
C GLU A 245 12.54 -2.38 -1.40
N ASN A 246 11.43 -2.78 -0.79
CA ASN A 246 10.15 -2.92 -1.50
C ASN A 246 9.70 -1.59 -2.11
N VAL A 247 9.78 -0.48 -1.38
CA VAL A 247 9.45 0.85 -1.89
C VAL A 247 10.41 1.25 -3.01
N ALA A 248 11.70 0.93 -2.89
CA ALA A 248 12.72 1.26 -3.89
C ALA A 248 12.45 0.58 -5.24
N LEU A 249 11.97 -0.66 -5.25
CA LEU A 249 11.59 -1.36 -6.48
C LEU A 249 10.18 -0.98 -6.98
N ALA A 250 9.23 -0.79 -6.07
CA ALA A 250 7.85 -0.50 -6.44
C ALA A 250 7.69 0.90 -7.04
N LEU A 251 8.31 1.93 -6.45
CA LEU A 251 8.09 3.32 -6.82
C LEU A 251 8.42 3.63 -8.29
N PRO A 252 9.60 3.27 -8.85
CA PRO A 252 9.89 3.53 -10.26
C PRO A 252 8.93 2.78 -11.18
N SER A 253 8.55 1.55 -10.83
CA SER A 253 7.59 0.74 -11.59
C SER A 253 6.20 1.34 -11.62
N ILE A 254 5.75 1.98 -10.53
CA ILE A 254 4.46 2.66 -10.46
C ILE A 254 4.51 3.96 -11.25
N VAL A 255 5.54 4.78 -11.03
CA VAL A 255 5.67 6.08 -11.70
C VAL A 255 5.77 5.93 -13.22
N SER A 256 6.43 4.87 -13.72
CA SER A 256 6.48 4.61 -15.17
C SER A 256 5.11 4.38 -15.81
N ARG A 257 4.11 4.00 -15.02
CA ARG A 257 2.73 3.73 -15.47
C ARG A 257 1.80 4.93 -15.35
N ILE A 258 2.21 5.96 -14.61
CA ILE A 258 1.45 7.21 -14.46
C ILE A 258 1.68 8.07 -15.71
N PRO A 259 0.63 8.58 -16.37
CA PRO A 259 0.76 9.57 -17.44
C PRO A 259 1.53 10.79 -16.93
N GLY A 260 2.50 11.27 -17.72
CA GLY A 260 3.38 12.37 -17.30
C GLY A 260 4.45 11.98 -16.28
N LYS A 261 4.50 10.72 -15.84
CA LYS A 261 5.50 10.19 -14.90
C LYS A 261 5.66 11.12 -13.66
N TRP A 262 6.91 11.46 -13.28
CA TRP A 262 7.20 12.32 -12.14
C TRP A 262 6.63 13.75 -12.24
N ALA A 263 6.43 14.28 -13.45
CA ALA A 263 5.85 15.61 -13.63
C ALA A 263 4.40 15.68 -13.12
N ASN A 264 3.68 14.57 -13.25
CA ASN A 264 2.29 14.45 -12.80
C ASN A 264 2.17 13.98 -11.34
N VAL A 265 3.24 13.56 -10.66
CA VAL A 265 3.17 13.17 -9.25
C VAL A 265 3.18 14.42 -8.39
N GLN A 266 2.22 14.56 -7.48
CA GLN A 266 2.12 15.65 -6.51
C GLN A 266 2.85 15.31 -5.22
N ASN A 267 2.48 14.17 -4.59
CA ASN A 267 3.11 13.68 -3.37
C ASN A 267 3.16 12.15 -3.34
N VAL A 268 4.09 11.65 -2.55
CA VAL A 268 4.24 10.23 -2.25
C VAL A 268 4.28 10.07 -0.74
N GLU A 269 3.42 9.22 -0.21
CA GLU A 269 3.19 9.05 1.22
C GLU A 269 3.18 7.58 1.61
N LEU A 270 3.59 7.30 2.86
CA LEU A 270 3.42 5.99 3.47
C LEU A 270 2.35 6.06 4.57
N LYS A 271 1.47 5.08 4.60
CA LYS A 271 0.45 4.95 5.64
C LYS A 271 0.09 3.50 5.93
N THR A 272 -0.49 3.27 7.09
CA THR A 272 -1.24 2.04 7.38
C THR A 272 -2.74 2.26 7.17
N GLY A 273 -3.55 1.23 7.36
CA GLY A 273 -5.00 1.34 7.20
C GLY A 273 -5.65 2.41 8.07
N LYS A 274 -5.11 2.65 9.27
CA LYS A 274 -5.68 3.57 10.27
C LYS A 274 -4.74 4.71 10.69
N SER A 275 -3.50 4.76 10.19
CA SER A 275 -2.57 5.84 10.53
C SER A 275 -2.77 7.08 9.68
N ALA A 276 -2.22 8.20 10.14
CA ALA A 276 -1.97 9.35 9.28
C ALA A 276 -0.99 8.96 8.15
N ALA A 277 -1.10 9.63 7.02
CA ALA A 277 -0.17 9.48 5.92
C ALA A 277 1.11 10.27 6.22
N LEU A 278 2.26 9.60 6.09
CA LEU A 278 3.57 10.20 6.30
C LEU A 278 4.20 10.53 4.95
N PRO A 279 4.44 11.82 4.64
CA PRO A 279 5.02 12.21 3.36
C PRO A 279 6.49 11.79 3.29
N ILE A 280 6.84 11.10 2.21
CA ILE A 280 8.22 10.73 1.89
C ILE A 280 8.79 11.59 0.75
N TRP A 281 7.92 12.16 -0.08
CA TRP A 281 8.27 13.10 -1.13
C TRP A 281 7.08 13.99 -1.48
N ASN A 282 7.34 15.29 -1.68
CA ASN A 282 6.37 16.25 -2.18
C ASN A 282 6.98 17.02 -3.35
N CYS A 283 6.16 17.36 -4.35
CA CYS A 283 6.61 18.28 -5.38
C CYS A 283 6.82 19.66 -4.78
N ARG A 284 7.88 20.36 -5.21
CA ARG A 284 8.07 21.76 -4.86
C ARG A 284 7.02 22.57 -5.63
N LEU A 285 6.25 23.37 -4.92
CA LEU A 285 5.44 24.41 -5.51
C LEU A 285 6.45 25.49 -5.92
N SER A 286 6.61 25.76 -7.23
CA SER A 286 7.46 26.85 -7.69
C SER A 286 6.84 28.16 -7.16
N GLU A 287 7.63 28.88 -6.38
CA GLU A 287 7.30 30.25 -6.01
C GLU A 287 7.44 31.09 -7.28
N GLY A 288 6.37 31.32 -8.01
CA GLY A 288 6.36 32.42 -8.97
C GLY A 288 5.80 32.23 -10.36
N GLU A 289 5.45 31.09 -10.86
CA GLU A 289 4.77 30.98 -12.15
C GLU A 289 3.64 29.97 -12.12
N GLY A 290 2.44 30.50 -12.11
CA GLY A 290 1.18 30.05 -12.71
C GLY A 290 0.67 28.62 -12.53
N ASP A 291 1.41 27.68 -11.92
CA ASP A 291 1.07 26.26 -11.94
C ASP A 291 0.77 25.70 -10.53
N GLY A 292 0.19 26.55 -9.68
CA GLY A 292 -0.32 26.17 -8.35
C GLY A 292 -1.58 25.29 -8.38
N VAL A 293 -1.88 24.65 -9.49
CA VAL A 293 -3.06 23.79 -9.61
C VAL A 293 -2.77 22.46 -8.91
N ARG A 294 -3.44 22.22 -7.79
CA ARG A 294 -3.31 20.98 -7.01
C ARG A 294 -3.64 19.74 -7.84
N TRP A 295 -4.62 19.81 -8.70
CA TRP A 295 -5.03 18.77 -9.65
C TRP A 295 -5.94 19.39 -10.72
N THR A 296 -5.87 18.89 -11.93
CA THR A 296 -6.75 19.28 -13.04
C THR A 296 -7.26 18.01 -13.72
N LEU A 297 -8.47 18.09 -14.26
CA LEU A 297 -8.93 17.12 -15.22
C LEU A 297 -8.13 17.32 -16.50
N ALA A 298 -7.72 16.24 -17.16
CA ALA A 298 -7.17 16.35 -18.50
C ALA A 298 -8.20 17.07 -19.37
N ALA A 299 -7.78 18.11 -20.12
CA ALA A 299 -8.66 18.83 -21.00
C ALA A 299 -9.36 17.84 -21.94
N ASP A 300 -10.67 17.89 -21.93
CA ASP A 300 -11.48 17.17 -22.90
C ASP A 300 -11.25 17.89 -24.23
N ASP A 301 -10.48 17.31 -25.14
CA ASP A 301 -10.52 17.67 -26.55
C ASP A 301 -11.87 17.19 -27.08
N ARG A 302 -12.93 17.84 -26.65
CA ARG A 302 -14.18 17.82 -27.39
C ARG A 302 -13.93 18.74 -28.57
N ALA A 303 -13.61 18.13 -29.70
CA ALA A 303 -13.93 18.72 -30.96
C ALA A 303 -15.44 18.97 -30.90
N ASP A 304 -15.82 20.23 -30.96
CA ASP A 304 -17.19 20.65 -31.20
C ASP A 304 -17.59 20.02 -32.53
N ASP A 305 -18.22 18.85 -32.48
CA ASP A 305 -19.04 18.36 -33.59
C ASP A 305 -20.27 19.28 -33.55
N ASP A 306 -20.16 20.36 -34.31
CA ASP A 306 -21.30 21.16 -34.74
C ASP A 306 -22.28 20.23 -35.46
N ASP A 307 -23.26 19.76 -34.72
CA ASP A 307 -24.49 19.20 -35.28
C ASP A 307 -25.20 20.36 -36.00
N GLN A 308 -24.92 20.51 -37.27
CA GLN A 308 -25.77 21.25 -38.20
C GLN A 308 -27.06 20.43 -38.32
N GLU A 309 -28.06 20.81 -37.52
CA GLU A 309 -29.45 20.47 -37.77
C GLU A 309 -29.85 21.11 -39.11
N GLU A 310 -29.86 20.30 -40.17
CA GLU A 310 -30.54 20.62 -41.41
C GLU A 310 -32.04 20.69 -41.10
N GLU A 311 -32.59 21.88 -41.03
CA GLU A 311 -34.03 22.13 -41.08
C GLU A 311 -34.51 21.73 -42.46
N ASP A 312 -35.04 20.52 -42.62
CA ASP A 312 -35.85 20.12 -43.73
C ASP A 312 -37.21 20.85 -43.67
N ASN A 313 -37.31 21.97 -44.40
CA ASN A 313 -38.57 22.59 -44.76
C ASN A 313 -39.25 21.73 -45.83
N ASP A 314 -40.24 21.00 -45.44
CA ASP A 314 -41.24 20.42 -46.36
C ASP A 314 -42.31 21.46 -46.67
N GLU A 315 -42.39 21.84 -47.95
CA GLU A 315 -43.62 22.32 -48.60
C GLU A 315 -44.42 21.12 -49.14
#